data_79289bb669177a129d4cedbd3ec262f7
#
_entry.id   79289bb669177a129d4cedbd3ec262f7
#
_cell.length_a   1.000
_cell.length_b   1.000
_cell.length_c   1.000
_cell.angle_alpha   90.00
_cell.angle_beta   90.00
_cell.angle_gamma   90.00
#
_symmetry.space_group_name_H-M   'P 1'
#
loop_
_entity.id
_entity.type
_entity.pdbx_description
1 polymer ?
#
loop_
_entity_poly.entity_id
_entity_poly.type
_entity_poly.pdbx_seq_one_letter_code
_entity_poly.pdbx_strand_id
1 'polypeptide(L)'
;MSVGLWLTTMTLMWLFSPAPSLLAEGKWIVLFDGKSKDAWRGYQRQEFPDKGWVVDQGAFKTIVGGEHVDLVTKQTFRNFELELEWKVSPGGNGGIFYRAGEEDKEIWHSAPEIQVLDDDKHSDGKNPKTSAGSLYALVAPVGKKLRPVGEFNHFRLVLKGQHGEHWLNGVKVVEYELDSPKLRELIAQSKFKDLPHFAVLPEGNIGIQHHGQEVWYRNIRVRALP
;
A
#
# COMPACT_ATOMS: atom_id res chain seq x y z
N MET A 1 11.94 -60.63 -36.34
CA MET A 1 12.48 -59.48 -35.59
C MET A 1 11.56 -58.32 -35.84
N SER A 2 10.68 -58.01 -34.88
CA SER A 2 9.68 -56.92 -34.98
C SER A 2 10.15 -55.75 -34.10
N VAL A 3 10.41 -54.60 -34.73
CA VAL A 3 10.83 -53.38 -34.05
C VAL A 3 9.60 -52.56 -33.77
N GLY A 4 9.22 -52.48 -32.48
CA GLY A 4 8.11 -51.65 -32.01
C GLY A 4 8.52 -50.18 -31.89
N LEU A 5 7.82 -49.32 -32.64
CA LEU A 5 7.96 -47.88 -32.63
C LEU A 5 7.09 -47.28 -31.49
N TRP A 6 7.72 -46.75 -30.44
CA TRP A 6 7.02 -46.00 -29.36
C TRP A 6 6.89 -44.54 -29.75
N LEU A 7 5.66 -44.12 -30.07
CA LEU A 7 5.33 -42.71 -30.24
C LEU A 7 5.04 -42.10 -28.84
N THR A 8 5.93 -41.28 -28.36
CA THR A 8 5.71 -40.39 -27.17
C THR A 8 4.93 -39.15 -27.61
N THR A 9 3.66 -39.09 -27.24
CA THR A 9 2.82 -37.90 -27.39
C THR A 9 3.20 -36.89 -26.30
N MET A 10 3.83 -35.79 -26.70
CA MET A 10 4.18 -34.67 -25.85
C MET A 10 2.94 -33.73 -25.74
N THR A 11 2.22 -33.81 -24.63
CA THR A 11 1.08 -32.92 -24.34
C THR A 11 1.60 -31.54 -23.94
N LEU A 12 1.42 -30.55 -24.83
CA LEU A 12 1.77 -29.17 -24.58
C LEU A 12 0.72 -28.56 -23.63
N MET A 13 1.07 -28.41 -22.36
CA MET A 13 0.24 -27.71 -21.37
C MET A 13 0.36 -26.21 -21.62
N TRP A 14 -0.69 -25.60 -22.18
CA TRP A 14 -0.83 -24.15 -22.25
C TRP A 14 -1.09 -23.62 -20.84
N LEU A 15 -0.11 -22.95 -20.26
CA LEU A 15 -0.28 -22.14 -19.05
C LEU A 15 -1.09 -20.89 -19.43
N PHE A 16 -2.38 -20.92 -19.14
CA PHE A 16 -3.21 -19.71 -19.18
C PHE A 16 -2.76 -18.81 -18.01
N SER A 17 -1.88 -17.85 -18.28
CA SER A 17 -1.77 -16.68 -17.40
C SER A 17 -3.08 -15.89 -17.50
N PRO A 18 -3.75 -15.60 -16.38
CA PRO A 18 -4.91 -14.71 -16.43
C PRO A 18 -4.45 -13.35 -16.97
N ALA A 19 -5.11 -12.89 -18.05
CA ALA A 19 -4.87 -11.56 -18.58
C ALA A 19 -5.12 -10.52 -17.47
N PRO A 20 -4.29 -9.47 -17.34
CA PRO A 20 -4.53 -8.41 -16.38
C PRO A 20 -5.93 -7.82 -16.65
N SER A 21 -6.74 -7.77 -15.60
CA SER A 21 -8.06 -7.15 -15.65
C SER A 21 -7.87 -5.66 -15.96
N LEU A 22 -8.16 -5.25 -17.22
CA LEU A 22 -8.19 -3.84 -17.58
C LEU A 22 -9.28 -3.16 -16.78
N LEU A 23 -8.88 -2.40 -15.76
CA LEU A 23 -9.80 -1.55 -15.01
C LEU A 23 -10.43 -0.53 -15.97
N ALA A 24 -11.75 -0.42 -15.94
CA ALA A 24 -12.43 0.64 -16.70
C ALA A 24 -11.99 2.00 -16.15
N GLU A 25 -11.35 2.83 -17.00
CA GLU A 25 -10.88 4.16 -16.61
C GLU A 25 -11.99 4.99 -15.98
N GLY A 26 -11.68 5.69 -14.91
CA GLY A 26 -12.56 6.65 -14.26
C GLY A 26 -13.65 6.07 -13.35
N LYS A 27 -13.92 4.76 -13.35
CA LYS A 27 -14.88 4.15 -12.40
C LYS A 27 -14.21 3.83 -11.08
N TRP A 28 -14.86 4.19 -9.98
CA TRP A 28 -14.45 3.78 -8.65
C TRP A 28 -14.73 2.31 -8.40
N ILE A 29 -13.75 1.59 -7.91
CA ILE A 29 -13.82 0.23 -7.40
C ILE A 29 -13.73 0.34 -5.89
N VAL A 30 -14.71 -0.21 -5.19
CA VAL A 30 -14.70 -0.29 -3.74
C VAL A 30 -13.82 -1.46 -3.34
N LEU A 31 -12.70 -1.20 -2.67
CA LEU A 31 -11.80 -2.20 -2.13
C LEU A 31 -12.23 -2.66 -0.73
N PHE A 32 -12.92 -1.78 0.01
CA PHE A 32 -13.50 -2.12 1.31
C PHE A 32 -14.71 -1.21 1.60
N ASP A 33 -15.85 -1.85 1.82
CA ASP A 33 -17.16 -1.22 2.07
C ASP A 33 -17.55 -1.22 3.55
N GLY A 34 -16.65 -1.62 4.43
CA GLY A 34 -16.90 -1.80 5.85
C GLY A 34 -17.32 -3.22 6.23
N LYS A 35 -17.39 -4.18 5.29
CA LYS A 35 -17.84 -5.57 5.52
C LYS A 35 -16.97 -6.59 4.80
N SER A 36 -16.88 -6.52 3.47
CA SER A 36 -16.19 -7.53 2.66
C SER A 36 -14.68 -7.38 2.74
N LYS A 37 -14.00 -8.50 3.00
CA LYS A 37 -12.53 -8.64 2.98
C LYS A 37 -12.02 -9.18 1.64
N ASP A 38 -12.90 -9.41 0.65
CA ASP A 38 -12.62 -10.20 -0.55
C ASP A 38 -11.51 -9.62 -1.44
N ALA A 39 -11.33 -8.30 -1.44
CA ALA A 39 -10.26 -7.63 -2.18
C ALA A 39 -8.89 -7.72 -1.50
N TRP A 40 -8.80 -8.26 -0.28
CA TRP A 40 -7.61 -8.20 0.55
C TRP A 40 -7.09 -9.57 0.97
N ARG A 41 -5.80 -9.64 1.21
CA ARG A 41 -5.08 -10.77 1.79
C ARG A 41 -3.87 -10.28 2.60
N GLY A 42 -3.25 -11.15 3.36
CA GLY A 42 -1.99 -10.83 4.00
C GLY A 42 -0.84 -10.71 2.98
N TYR A 43 0.14 -9.84 3.27
CA TYR A 43 1.39 -9.77 2.52
C TYR A 43 2.08 -11.15 2.50
N GLN A 44 2.47 -11.61 1.31
CA GLN A 44 3.01 -12.96 1.06
C GLN A 44 2.10 -14.12 1.52
N ARG A 45 0.78 -13.90 1.59
CA ARG A 45 -0.20 -14.92 1.96
C ARG A 45 -1.36 -14.95 0.95
N GLN A 46 -2.06 -16.08 0.92
CA GLN A 46 -3.29 -16.20 0.14
C GLN A 46 -4.52 -15.76 0.92
N GLU A 47 -4.48 -15.89 2.25
CA GLU A 47 -5.61 -15.68 3.15
C GLU A 47 -5.55 -14.30 3.84
N PHE A 48 -6.71 -13.85 4.31
CA PHE A 48 -6.79 -12.67 5.17
C PHE A 48 -6.29 -13.04 6.58
N PRO A 49 -5.39 -12.23 7.22
CA PRO A 49 -4.79 -12.53 8.51
C PRO A 49 -5.70 -12.16 9.69
N ASP A 50 -6.74 -12.96 9.93
CA ASP A 50 -7.75 -12.72 10.99
C ASP A 50 -7.19 -12.65 12.42
N LYS A 51 -5.96 -13.11 12.65
CA LYS A 51 -5.27 -12.98 13.95
C LYS A 51 -4.62 -11.62 14.16
N GLY A 52 -4.40 -10.86 13.07
CA GLY A 52 -3.82 -9.51 13.09
C GLY A 52 -4.84 -8.41 12.85
N TRP A 53 -5.94 -8.74 12.17
CA TRP A 53 -6.91 -7.75 11.71
C TRP A 53 -8.34 -8.16 12.01
N VAL A 54 -9.18 -7.19 12.33
CA VAL A 54 -10.61 -7.35 12.52
C VAL A 54 -11.37 -6.26 11.76
N VAL A 55 -12.61 -6.55 11.38
CA VAL A 55 -13.56 -5.51 10.95
C VAL A 55 -14.27 -5.00 12.19
N ASP A 56 -14.03 -3.76 12.56
CA ASP A 56 -14.59 -3.07 13.72
C ASP A 56 -15.32 -1.80 13.29
N GLN A 57 -16.63 -1.73 13.52
CA GLN A 57 -17.48 -0.57 13.18
C GLN A 57 -17.31 -0.09 11.73
N GLY A 58 -17.19 -1.02 10.78
CA GLY A 58 -17.05 -0.70 9.37
C GLY A 58 -15.65 -0.25 8.94
N ALA A 59 -14.62 -0.50 9.75
CA ALA A 59 -13.21 -0.27 9.44
C ALA A 59 -12.39 -1.54 9.61
N PHE A 60 -11.35 -1.74 8.80
CA PHE A 60 -10.25 -2.61 9.17
C PHE A 60 -9.52 -2.03 10.36
N LYS A 61 -9.34 -2.83 11.39
CA LYS A 61 -8.63 -2.45 12.62
C LYS A 61 -7.53 -3.46 12.92
N THR A 62 -6.35 -2.97 13.25
CA THR A 62 -5.24 -3.81 13.75
C THR A 62 -5.53 -4.32 15.17
N ILE A 63 -5.16 -5.56 15.45
CA ILE A 63 -5.30 -6.19 16.78
C ILE A 63 -3.97 -6.05 17.52
N VAL A 64 -3.96 -5.27 18.61
CA VAL A 64 -2.76 -5.11 19.47
C VAL A 64 -2.36 -6.47 20.06
N GLY A 65 -1.07 -6.83 19.94
CA GLY A 65 -0.58 -8.15 20.34
C GLY A 65 -0.99 -9.28 19.39
N GLY A 66 -1.70 -8.98 18.31
CA GLY A 66 -2.02 -9.91 17.25
C GLY A 66 -0.84 -10.19 16.31
N GLU A 67 -1.13 -10.89 15.22
CA GLU A 67 -0.13 -11.22 14.22
C GLU A 67 0.21 -9.98 13.36
N HIS A 68 1.47 -9.57 13.32
CA HIS A 68 1.94 -8.42 12.54
C HIS A 68 2.11 -8.81 11.07
N VAL A 69 1.03 -8.72 10.31
CA VAL A 69 1.00 -8.99 8.87
C VAL A 69 0.28 -7.83 8.17
N ASP A 70 0.95 -7.20 7.24
CA ASP A 70 0.36 -6.14 6.44
C ASP A 70 -0.72 -6.71 5.52
N LEU A 71 -1.77 -5.94 5.27
CA LEU A 71 -2.75 -6.27 4.23
C LEU A 71 -2.30 -5.73 2.89
N VAL A 72 -2.52 -6.53 1.84
CA VAL A 72 -2.35 -6.11 0.45
C VAL A 72 -3.59 -6.43 -0.36
N THR A 73 -3.85 -5.63 -1.38
CA THR A 73 -4.90 -5.93 -2.36
C THR A 73 -4.55 -7.20 -3.14
N LYS A 74 -5.55 -8.00 -3.54
CA LYS A 74 -5.32 -9.14 -4.45
C LYS A 74 -4.97 -8.69 -5.86
N GLN A 75 -5.45 -7.52 -6.27
CA GLN A 75 -5.20 -6.90 -7.56
C GLN A 75 -4.05 -5.91 -7.47
N THR A 76 -3.29 -5.75 -8.57
CA THR A 76 -2.24 -4.75 -8.74
C THR A 76 -2.75 -3.49 -9.44
N PHE A 77 -2.05 -2.38 -9.26
CA PHE A 77 -2.41 -1.06 -9.82
C PHE A 77 -1.16 -0.34 -10.33
N ARG A 78 -1.29 0.31 -11.48
CA ARG A 78 -0.21 1.07 -12.13
C ARG A 78 -0.41 2.58 -11.98
N ASN A 79 -1.43 3.10 -12.65
CA ASN A 79 -1.85 4.50 -12.56
C ASN A 79 -3.23 4.52 -11.90
N PHE A 80 -3.36 5.22 -10.81
CA PHE A 80 -4.60 5.19 -10.05
C PHE A 80 -4.76 6.40 -9.13
N GLU A 81 -5.97 6.60 -8.72
CA GLU A 81 -6.34 7.43 -7.58
C GLU A 81 -6.93 6.51 -6.50
N LEU A 82 -6.36 6.60 -5.31
CA LEU A 82 -6.81 5.89 -4.11
C LEU A 82 -7.41 6.89 -3.14
N GLU A 83 -8.56 6.58 -2.59
CA GLU A 83 -9.13 7.30 -1.45
C GLU A 83 -9.43 6.33 -0.32
N LEU A 84 -9.17 6.78 0.90
CA LEU A 84 -9.52 6.08 2.12
C LEU A 84 -9.60 7.06 3.31
N GLU A 85 -10.12 6.56 4.41
CA GLU A 85 -10.06 7.25 5.69
C GLU A 85 -9.28 6.41 6.70
N TRP A 86 -8.46 7.08 7.51
CA TRP A 86 -7.70 6.44 8.57
C TRP A 86 -7.81 7.19 9.89
N LYS A 87 -7.72 6.48 10.98
CA LYS A 87 -7.53 7.04 12.33
C LYS A 87 -6.56 6.18 13.13
N VAL A 88 -5.98 6.77 14.15
CA VAL A 88 -5.03 6.12 15.06
C VAL A 88 -5.47 6.29 16.52
N SER A 89 -5.06 5.34 17.36
CA SER A 89 -5.09 5.51 18.81
C SER A 89 -3.95 6.45 19.26
N PRO A 90 -3.94 6.92 20.54
CA PRO A 90 -2.81 7.66 21.07
C PRO A 90 -1.48 6.90 20.91
N GLY A 91 -0.50 7.52 20.25
CA GLY A 91 0.77 6.91 19.89
C GLY A 91 0.69 5.89 18.74
N GLY A 92 -0.44 5.84 18.01
CA GLY A 92 -0.66 4.91 16.91
C GLY A 92 0.24 5.19 15.72
N ASN A 93 0.68 4.10 15.06
CA ASN A 93 1.50 4.09 13.86
C ASN A 93 0.99 3.04 12.87
N GLY A 94 0.98 3.40 11.62
CA GLY A 94 0.62 2.56 10.49
C GLY A 94 1.13 3.20 9.19
N GLY A 95 0.75 2.64 8.05
CA GLY A 95 1.19 3.10 6.74
C GLY A 95 0.22 2.73 5.64
N ILE A 96 0.32 3.41 4.51
CA ILE A 96 -0.35 3.06 3.26
C ILE A 96 0.74 2.86 2.23
N PHE A 97 0.81 1.66 1.65
CA PHE A 97 1.80 1.31 0.64
C PHE A 97 1.19 1.30 -0.75
N TYR A 98 2.01 1.54 -1.75
CA TYR A 98 1.61 1.43 -3.16
C TYR A 98 2.75 0.86 -4.00
N ARG A 99 2.40 0.23 -5.13
CA ARG A 99 3.33 -0.51 -5.99
C ARG A 99 4.17 -1.52 -5.19
N ALA A 100 3.54 -2.18 -4.21
CA ALA A 100 4.20 -3.21 -3.42
C ALA A 100 4.46 -4.45 -4.28
N GLY A 101 5.71 -4.93 -4.28
CA GLY A 101 6.10 -6.26 -4.73
C GLY A 101 6.14 -7.23 -3.56
N GLU A 102 6.17 -8.53 -3.84
CA GLU A 102 6.20 -9.57 -2.81
C GLU A 102 7.46 -10.45 -2.88
N GLU A 103 8.50 -9.98 -3.56
CA GLU A 103 9.78 -10.68 -3.65
C GLU A 103 10.65 -10.48 -2.39
N ASP A 104 10.41 -9.39 -1.66
CA ASP A 104 11.16 -9.02 -0.47
C ASP A 104 10.43 -9.45 0.81
N LYS A 105 11.20 -9.65 1.90
CA LYS A 105 10.68 -10.10 3.19
C LYS A 105 9.62 -9.17 3.78
N GLU A 106 9.79 -7.86 3.63
CA GLU A 106 8.92 -6.83 4.19
C GLU A 106 8.36 -5.96 3.07
N ILE A 107 7.11 -5.54 3.16
CA ILE A 107 6.45 -4.74 2.13
C ILE A 107 7.19 -3.43 1.83
N TRP A 108 7.74 -2.78 2.86
CA TRP A 108 8.48 -1.51 2.74
C TRP A 108 9.86 -1.65 2.08
N HIS A 109 10.31 -2.87 1.77
CA HIS A 109 11.55 -3.09 0.99
C HIS A 109 11.36 -2.74 -0.49
N SER A 110 10.13 -2.81 -0.99
CA SER A 110 9.81 -2.48 -2.38
C SER A 110 8.88 -1.26 -2.52
N ALA A 111 7.95 -1.12 -1.58
CA ALA A 111 6.86 -0.15 -1.67
C ALA A 111 7.19 1.19 -1.00
N PRO A 112 6.98 2.32 -1.69
CA PRO A 112 6.89 3.61 -1.03
C PRO A 112 5.71 3.65 -0.05
N GLU A 113 5.91 4.34 1.07
CA GLU A 113 4.96 4.43 2.17
C GLU A 113 4.46 5.85 2.38
N ILE A 114 3.14 5.99 2.58
CA ILE A 114 2.50 7.18 3.11
C ILE A 114 2.30 6.96 4.61
N GLN A 115 2.90 7.81 5.43
CA GLN A 115 2.84 7.67 6.87
C GLN A 115 1.45 7.95 7.45
N VAL A 116 0.99 7.05 8.33
CA VAL A 116 -0.21 7.16 9.15
C VAL A 116 0.21 7.18 10.62
N LEU A 117 0.03 8.31 11.33
CA LEU A 117 0.69 8.50 12.62
C LEU A 117 -0.08 9.44 13.56
N ASP A 118 0.05 9.21 14.87
CA ASP A 118 -0.13 10.24 15.90
C ASP A 118 1.18 11.03 16.03
N ASP A 119 1.25 12.18 15.38
CA ASP A 119 2.45 13.01 15.36
C ASP A 119 2.90 13.52 16.74
N ASP A 120 1.95 13.67 17.67
CA ASP A 120 2.23 14.27 18.97
C ASP A 120 2.88 13.27 19.93
N LYS A 121 2.44 11.98 19.89
CA LYS A 121 2.87 10.98 20.87
C LYS A 121 3.85 9.96 20.32
N HIS A 122 3.86 9.69 19.02
CA HIS A 122 4.81 8.77 18.43
C HIS A 122 6.17 9.45 18.16
N SER A 123 7.27 8.73 18.36
CA SER A 123 8.64 9.26 18.16
C SER A 123 8.90 9.78 16.76
N ASP A 124 8.33 9.13 15.73
CA ASP A 124 8.49 9.50 14.32
C ASP A 124 7.85 10.85 13.99
N GLY A 125 6.86 11.31 14.76
CA GLY A 125 6.23 12.62 14.58
C GLY A 125 7.17 13.81 14.79
N LYS A 126 8.31 13.60 15.50
CA LYS A 126 9.32 14.62 15.75
C LYS A 126 10.12 14.99 14.49
N ASN A 127 10.18 14.10 13.50
CA ASN A 127 10.85 14.37 12.23
C ASN A 127 9.79 14.59 11.14
N PRO A 128 9.77 15.76 10.47
CA PRO A 128 8.80 16.03 9.42
C PRO A 128 8.75 14.97 8.30
N LYS A 129 9.88 14.35 7.98
CA LYS A 129 9.93 13.32 6.93
C LYS A 129 9.30 11.98 7.32
N THR A 130 9.07 11.73 8.61
CA THR A 130 8.42 10.53 9.12
C THR A 130 7.08 10.83 9.79
N SER A 131 6.58 12.07 9.68
CA SER A 131 5.29 12.50 10.23
C SER A 131 4.11 12.14 9.32
N ALA A 132 2.90 12.13 9.85
CA ALA A 132 1.69 11.76 9.11
C ALA A 132 1.55 12.47 7.76
N GLY A 133 1.24 11.71 6.70
CA GLY A 133 1.08 12.20 5.33
C GLY A 133 2.38 12.34 4.54
N SER A 134 3.57 12.16 5.13
CA SER A 134 4.86 12.18 4.41
C SER A 134 4.96 11.05 3.39
N LEU A 135 5.79 11.24 2.36
CA LEU A 135 6.44 10.11 1.70
C LEU A 135 7.55 9.67 2.66
N TYR A 136 7.31 8.59 3.39
CA TYR A 136 8.04 8.20 4.59
C TYR A 136 9.55 8.22 4.40
N ALA A 137 10.24 8.90 5.31
CA ALA A 137 11.68 9.11 5.36
C ALA A 137 12.28 9.88 4.15
N LEU A 138 11.49 10.31 3.17
CA LEU A 138 11.95 10.97 1.94
C LEU A 138 11.47 12.41 1.82
N VAL A 139 10.14 12.63 1.78
CA VAL A 139 9.55 13.96 1.54
C VAL A 139 8.59 14.32 2.66
N ALA A 140 8.86 15.42 3.34
CA ALA A 140 8.00 15.95 4.40
C ALA A 140 6.71 16.56 3.84
N PRO A 141 5.56 16.42 4.54
CA PRO A 141 4.33 17.08 4.15
C PRO A 141 4.38 18.58 4.47
N VAL A 142 3.71 19.37 3.61
CA VAL A 142 3.60 20.82 3.78
C VAL A 142 2.14 21.21 3.99
N GLY A 143 1.85 22.06 4.98
CA GLY A 143 0.51 22.60 5.19
C GLY A 143 -0.53 21.59 5.66
N LYS A 144 -0.13 20.41 6.15
CA LYS A 144 -1.06 19.39 6.64
C LYS A 144 -1.90 19.89 7.80
N LYS A 145 -3.15 19.41 7.86
CA LYS A 145 -4.08 19.65 8.96
C LYS A 145 -4.67 18.31 9.37
N LEU A 146 -4.20 17.77 10.50
CA LEU A 146 -4.73 16.53 11.06
C LEU A 146 -6.01 16.76 11.83
N ARG A 147 -6.90 15.77 11.83
CA ARG A 147 -7.98 15.65 12.79
C ARG A 147 -7.39 15.22 14.14
N PRO A 148 -8.05 15.51 15.26
CA PRO A 148 -7.66 14.96 16.55
C PRO A 148 -7.50 13.45 16.54
N VAL A 149 -6.57 12.94 17.37
CA VAL A 149 -6.38 11.48 17.56
C VAL A 149 -7.72 10.84 17.94
N GLY A 150 -8.05 9.71 17.30
CA GLY A 150 -9.35 9.04 17.43
C GLY A 150 -10.40 9.50 16.43
N GLU A 151 -10.16 10.55 15.65
CA GLU A 151 -11.01 10.96 14.52
C GLU A 151 -10.42 10.50 13.18
N PHE A 152 -11.31 10.26 12.19
CA PHE A 152 -10.89 9.85 10.85
C PHE A 152 -10.36 11.02 10.03
N ASN A 153 -9.15 10.85 9.49
CA ASN A 153 -8.55 11.70 8.47
C ASN A 153 -8.89 11.11 7.09
N HIS A 154 -9.28 11.96 6.14
CA HIS A 154 -9.45 11.58 4.74
C HIS A 154 -8.10 11.70 4.02
N PHE A 155 -7.72 10.65 3.32
CA PHE A 155 -6.50 10.60 2.54
C PHE A 155 -6.80 10.26 1.08
N ARG A 156 -6.07 10.92 0.16
CA ARG A 156 -6.11 10.64 -1.27
C ARG A 156 -4.69 10.59 -1.83
N LEU A 157 -4.38 9.51 -2.53
CA LEU A 157 -3.18 9.36 -3.35
C LEU A 157 -3.56 9.48 -4.82
N VAL A 158 -2.86 10.31 -5.58
CA VAL A 158 -2.89 10.33 -7.04
C VAL A 158 -1.54 9.84 -7.53
N LEU A 159 -1.53 8.77 -8.32
CA LEU A 159 -0.33 8.22 -8.93
C LEU A 159 -0.52 8.04 -10.42
N LYS A 160 0.19 8.82 -11.23
CA LYS A 160 0.12 8.78 -12.70
C LYS A 160 1.52 8.77 -13.30
N GLY A 161 1.91 7.68 -13.95
CA GLY A 161 3.29 7.46 -14.38
C GLY A 161 4.23 7.44 -13.18
N GLN A 162 5.13 8.39 -13.12
CA GLN A 162 6.05 8.57 -11.99
C GLN A 162 5.62 9.69 -11.04
N HIS A 163 4.60 10.47 -11.45
CA HIS A 163 4.06 11.56 -10.64
C HIS A 163 3.19 11.06 -9.52
N GLY A 164 3.46 11.50 -8.29
CA GLY A 164 2.70 11.18 -7.09
C GLY A 164 2.29 12.41 -6.29
N GLU A 165 1.05 12.41 -5.81
CA GLU A 165 0.51 13.46 -4.93
C GLU A 165 -0.15 12.84 -3.69
N HIS A 166 0.19 13.33 -2.50
CA HIS A 166 -0.53 13.03 -1.27
C HIS A 166 -1.45 14.20 -0.90
N TRP A 167 -2.71 13.87 -0.66
CA TRP A 167 -3.73 14.82 -0.20
C TRP A 167 -4.27 14.37 1.15
N LEU A 168 -4.22 15.25 2.14
CA LEU A 168 -4.68 14.98 3.50
C LEU A 168 -5.73 16.02 3.91
N ASN A 169 -6.94 15.55 4.23
CA ASN A 169 -8.09 16.39 4.57
C ASN A 169 -8.33 17.53 3.56
N GLY A 170 -8.21 17.23 2.26
CA GLY A 170 -8.43 18.16 1.16
C GLY A 170 -7.23 19.07 0.82
N VAL A 171 -6.11 18.96 1.52
CA VAL A 171 -4.89 19.72 1.24
C VAL A 171 -3.85 18.83 0.57
N LYS A 172 -3.28 19.26 -0.58
CA LYS A 172 -2.11 18.60 -1.17
C LYS A 172 -0.90 18.87 -0.28
N VAL A 173 -0.38 17.83 0.34
CA VAL A 173 0.70 17.94 1.33
C VAL A 173 2.05 17.47 0.82
N VAL A 174 2.08 16.57 -0.15
CA VAL A 174 3.31 16.07 -0.80
C VAL A 174 3.09 15.96 -2.30
N GLU A 175 4.13 16.28 -3.08
CA GLU A 175 4.20 16.09 -4.53
C GLU A 175 5.62 15.66 -4.91
N TYR A 176 5.75 14.67 -5.77
CA TYR A 176 7.05 14.09 -6.16
C TYR A 176 6.98 13.39 -7.52
N GLU A 177 8.17 13.17 -8.09
CA GLU A 177 8.41 12.29 -9.23
C GLU A 177 9.29 11.14 -8.79
N LEU A 178 8.81 9.88 -8.90
CA LEU A 178 9.48 8.68 -8.38
C LEU A 178 10.86 8.45 -9.00
N ASP A 179 11.05 8.76 -10.29
CA ASP A 179 12.32 8.55 -11.00
C ASP A 179 13.19 9.81 -11.10
N SER A 180 12.79 10.92 -10.44
CA SER A 180 13.55 12.16 -10.51
C SER A 180 14.94 12.04 -9.88
N PRO A 181 15.95 12.77 -10.40
CA PRO A 181 17.27 12.82 -9.77
C PRO A 181 17.22 13.20 -8.28
N LYS A 182 16.31 14.14 -7.94
CA LYS A 182 16.10 14.58 -6.55
C LYS A 182 15.62 13.45 -5.65
N LEU A 183 14.64 12.66 -6.09
CA LEU A 183 14.12 11.56 -5.26
C LEU A 183 15.14 10.42 -5.16
N ARG A 184 15.85 10.10 -6.25
CA ARG A 184 16.95 9.12 -6.20
C ARG A 184 18.04 9.50 -5.22
N GLU A 185 18.40 10.78 -5.15
CA GLU A 185 19.36 11.29 -4.16
C GLU A 185 18.82 11.13 -2.73
N LEU A 186 17.55 11.45 -2.48
CA LEU A 186 16.92 11.26 -1.17
C LEU A 186 16.90 9.78 -0.77
N ILE A 187 16.61 8.86 -1.68
CA ILE A 187 16.66 7.42 -1.44
C ILE A 187 18.08 6.99 -1.08
N ALA A 188 19.09 7.42 -1.83
CA ALA A 188 20.49 7.09 -1.58
C ALA A 188 21.03 7.60 -0.23
N GLN A 189 20.41 8.63 0.33
CA GLN A 189 20.72 9.19 1.65
C GLN A 189 19.84 8.64 2.78
N SER A 190 18.88 7.75 2.47
CA SER A 190 17.89 7.22 3.41
C SER A 190 18.22 5.79 3.87
N LYS A 191 17.36 5.25 4.73
CA LYS A 191 17.40 3.83 5.13
C LYS A 191 17.15 2.86 3.97
N PHE A 192 16.64 3.34 2.83
CA PHE A 192 16.28 2.55 1.65
C PHE A 192 17.45 2.37 0.66
N LYS A 193 18.60 3.01 0.90
CA LYS A 193 19.75 3.06 -0.04
C LYS A 193 20.23 1.69 -0.54
N ASP A 194 20.11 0.67 0.29
CA ASP A 194 20.59 -0.69 -0.01
C ASP A 194 19.45 -1.65 -0.41
N LEU A 195 18.23 -1.13 -0.68
CA LEU A 195 17.07 -1.89 -1.11
C LEU A 195 16.90 -1.80 -2.62
N PRO A 196 17.27 -2.84 -3.40
CA PRO A 196 17.31 -2.77 -4.87
C PRO A 196 15.92 -2.64 -5.51
N HIS A 197 14.88 -3.08 -4.83
CA HIS A 197 13.50 -3.07 -5.35
C HIS A 197 12.69 -1.86 -4.87
N PHE A 198 13.25 -1.01 -4.01
CA PHE A 198 12.52 0.12 -3.44
C PHE A 198 12.12 1.17 -4.49
N ALA A 199 10.82 1.42 -4.61
CA ALA A 199 10.21 2.43 -5.48
C ALA A 199 10.49 2.27 -6.99
N VAL A 200 10.89 1.08 -7.47
CA VAL A 200 11.23 0.84 -8.89
C VAL A 200 10.11 0.16 -9.68
N LEU A 201 9.16 -0.48 -9.01
CA LEU A 201 8.08 -1.20 -9.68
C LEU A 201 7.11 -0.24 -10.37
N PRO A 202 6.78 -0.46 -11.65
CA PRO A 202 5.82 0.38 -12.36
C PRO A 202 4.36 0.10 -11.96
N GLU A 203 4.12 -1.08 -11.37
CA GLU A 203 2.83 -1.61 -10.94
C GLU A 203 3.02 -2.51 -9.73
N GLY A 204 2.04 -2.59 -8.84
CA GLY A 204 2.08 -3.46 -7.67
C GLY A 204 0.82 -3.35 -6.83
N ASN A 205 0.80 -4.05 -5.69
CA ASN A 205 -0.33 -4.04 -4.77
C ASN A 205 -0.40 -2.71 -4.00
N ILE A 206 -1.61 -2.34 -3.58
CA ILE A 206 -1.85 -1.36 -2.53
C ILE A 206 -1.83 -2.11 -1.20
N GLY A 207 -1.14 -1.55 -0.20
CA GLY A 207 -1.05 -2.15 1.13
C GLY A 207 -1.45 -1.20 2.25
N ILE A 208 -1.80 -1.77 3.40
CA ILE A 208 -1.98 -1.06 4.67
C ILE A 208 -1.25 -1.79 5.79
N GLN A 209 -0.55 -1.02 6.64
CA GLN A 209 0.41 -1.54 7.58
C GLN A 209 -0.21 -1.94 8.91
N HIS A 210 0.30 -3.05 9.47
CA HIS A 210 0.14 -3.45 10.86
C HIS A 210 1.42 -3.19 11.65
N HIS A 211 1.55 -2.01 12.26
CA HIS A 211 2.76 -1.65 13.03
C HIS A 211 2.71 -2.04 14.52
N GLY A 212 1.64 -2.70 14.96
CA GLY A 212 1.47 -3.18 16.34
C GLY A 212 0.55 -2.32 17.21
N GLN A 213 0.32 -1.06 16.88
CA GLN A 213 -0.64 -0.18 17.53
C GLN A 213 -2.00 -0.26 16.87
N GLU A 214 -3.04 0.29 17.52
CA GLU A 214 -4.38 0.36 16.93
C GLU A 214 -4.45 1.44 15.86
N VAL A 215 -4.75 0.99 14.64
CA VAL A 215 -5.03 1.83 13.47
C VAL A 215 -6.28 1.32 12.79
N TRP A 216 -7.12 2.24 12.28
CA TRP A 216 -8.34 1.91 11.54
C TRP A 216 -8.27 2.48 10.14
N TYR A 217 -8.73 1.69 9.15
CA TYR A 217 -8.86 2.08 7.75
C TYR A 217 -10.26 1.76 7.25
N ARG A 218 -10.93 2.70 6.58
CA ARG A 218 -12.28 2.51 6.03
C ARG A 218 -12.50 3.26 4.74
N ASN A 219 -13.64 3.01 4.08
CA ASN A 219 -14.06 3.70 2.85
C ASN A 219 -12.98 3.64 1.78
N ILE A 220 -12.35 2.45 1.61
CA ILE A 220 -11.21 2.27 0.72
C ILE A 220 -11.72 2.04 -0.69
N ARG A 221 -11.37 2.93 -1.60
CA ARG A 221 -11.75 2.85 -3.02
C ARG A 221 -10.62 3.31 -3.92
N VAL A 222 -10.56 2.74 -5.12
CA VAL A 222 -9.55 3.06 -6.13
C VAL A 222 -10.21 3.26 -7.48
N ARG A 223 -9.63 4.08 -8.34
CA ARG A 223 -9.97 4.16 -9.77
C ARG A 223 -8.71 4.22 -10.61
N ALA A 224 -8.75 3.56 -11.78
CA ALA A 224 -7.68 3.66 -12.75
C ALA A 224 -7.63 5.06 -13.36
N LEU A 225 -6.40 5.53 -13.62
CA LEU A 225 -6.12 6.76 -14.36
C LEU A 225 -5.51 6.41 -15.73
N PRO A 226 -5.75 7.23 -16.76
CA PRO A 226 -5.19 7.05 -18.09
C PRO A 226 -3.68 7.25 -18.13
#